data_aaa410c6d652068f8ce77fa65a04f283
#
_entry.id   aaa410c6d652068f8ce77fa65a04f283
#
_cell.length_a   1.000
_cell.length_b   1.000
_cell.length_c   1.000
_cell.angle_alpha   90.00
_cell.angle_beta   90.00
_cell.angle_gamma   90.00
#
_symmetry.space_group_name_H-M   'P 1'
#
loop_
_entity.id
_entity.type
_entity.pdbx_description
1 polymer ?
#
loop_
_entity_poly.entity_id
_entity_poly.type
_entity_poly.pdbx_seq_one_letter_code
_entity_poly.pdbx_strand_id
1 'polypeptide(L)'
;MADAYTRFVRSAPGALIAKRTGLPRPARLLRREDRPEPVLGPVVVLGDSAGADQVARLLLSWGTDVRRRFEELRRVGSVIAVLDEVSAPDQLGPILLPLSGAMRSLAPGARVVTISRPATGEDPSRDAARGAVEGFVRSLAHEMRGGATANGILAADGVALDAPAVIGALRFFLSARSAFVTGQFLEVTSEAGTLTEDPQQPLAGRTALVTGAARGIGAAIARTLAAERGARTWI
;
A
#
# COMPACT_ATOMS: atom_id res chain seq x y z
N MET A 1 7.56 20.44 8.18
CA MET A 1 8.92 21.05 8.25
C MET A 1 9.88 19.99 8.76
N ALA A 2 11.06 19.82 8.13
CA ALA A 2 12.11 18.95 8.67
C ALA A 2 12.74 19.64 9.89
N ASP A 3 12.88 18.90 11.00
CA ASP A 3 13.58 19.40 12.19
C ASP A 3 15.09 19.61 11.93
N ALA A 4 15.79 20.26 12.87
CA ALA A 4 17.22 20.57 12.73
C ALA A 4 18.07 19.30 12.58
N TYR A 5 17.72 18.21 13.31
CA TYR A 5 18.40 16.94 13.22
C TYR A 5 18.25 16.32 11.82
N THR A 6 17.04 16.24 11.30
CA THR A 6 16.78 15.70 9.96
C THR A 6 17.49 16.51 8.88
N ARG A 7 17.54 17.84 9.00
CA ARG A 7 18.32 18.68 8.07
C ARG A 7 19.82 18.37 8.17
N PHE A 8 20.34 18.26 9.36
CA PHE A 8 21.77 17.94 9.59
C PHE A 8 22.15 16.59 8.96
N VAL A 9 21.47 15.47 9.34
CA VAL A 9 21.83 14.12 8.86
C VAL A 9 21.57 13.91 7.35
N ARG A 10 20.86 14.82 6.71
CA ARG A 10 20.63 14.84 5.24
C ARG A 10 21.63 15.71 4.49
N SER A 11 22.40 16.57 5.17
CA SER A 11 23.50 17.31 4.54
C SER A 11 24.67 16.37 4.21
N ALA A 12 25.50 16.70 3.24
CA ALA A 12 26.64 15.87 2.86
C ALA A 12 27.59 15.56 4.06
N PRO A 13 28.01 16.55 4.89
CA PRO A 13 28.83 16.28 6.05
C PRO A 13 28.08 15.52 7.14
N GLY A 14 26.82 15.85 7.41
CA GLY A 14 26.00 15.16 8.39
C GLY A 14 25.71 13.70 8.03
N ALA A 15 25.54 13.39 6.76
CA ALA A 15 25.37 12.02 6.28
C ALA A 15 26.62 11.16 6.49
N LEU A 16 27.81 11.73 6.32
CA LEU A 16 29.08 11.04 6.57
C LEU A 16 29.27 10.77 8.08
N ILE A 17 28.99 11.77 8.92
CA ILE A 17 29.04 11.64 10.37
C ILE A 17 28.03 10.58 10.83
N ALA A 18 26.78 10.68 10.40
CA ALA A 18 25.74 9.72 10.76
C ALA A 18 26.09 8.27 10.36
N LYS A 19 26.72 8.08 9.19
CA LYS A 19 27.21 6.76 8.77
C LYS A 19 28.31 6.22 9.67
N ARG A 20 29.23 7.09 10.14
CA ARG A 20 30.36 6.69 11.01
C ARG A 20 29.95 6.46 12.46
N THR A 21 29.00 7.21 12.95
CA THR A 21 28.56 7.18 14.35
C THR A 21 27.33 6.34 14.59
N GLY A 22 26.74 5.73 13.55
CA GLY A 22 25.52 4.95 13.66
C GLY A 22 24.25 5.77 13.95
N LEU A 23 24.29 7.09 13.77
CA LEU A 23 23.12 7.94 14.00
C LEU A 23 21.99 7.61 13.04
N PRO A 24 20.72 7.54 13.52
CA PRO A 24 19.57 7.26 12.71
C PRO A 24 19.41 8.25 11.55
N ARG A 25 19.16 7.75 10.36
CA ARG A 25 18.88 8.58 9.17
C ARG A 25 17.42 8.35 8.73
N PRO A 26 16.49 9.19 9.23
CA PRO A 26 15.07 9.03 8.88
C PRO A 26 14.87 9.04 7.38
N ALA A 27 14.10 8.08 6.87
CA ALA A 27 13.76 8.00 5.47
C ALA A 27 12.96 9.23 5.02
N ARG A 28 13.16 9.65 3.78
CA ARG A 28 12.27 10.63 3.16
C ARG A 28 11.01 9.91 2.70
N LEU A 29 9.89 10.17 3.36
CA LEU A 29 8.62 9.63 2.93
C LEU A 29 8.14 10.37 1.68
N LEU A 30 7.67 9.61 0.71
CA LEU A 30 6.99 10.16 -0.46
C LEU A 30 5.59 10.60 -0.02
N ARG A 31 5.34 11.90 -0.01
CA ARG A 31 4.04 12.48 0.34
C ARG A 31 3.26 12.80 -0.94
N ARG A 32 1.94 12.98 -0.80
CA ARG A 32 1.05 13.37 -1.90
C ARG A 32 1.57 14.57 -2.71
N GLU A 33 2.14 15.55 -2.02
CA GLU A 33 2.69 16.78 -2.63
C GLU A 33 3.92 16.50 -3.51
N ASP A 34 4.66 15.42 -3.22
CA ASP A 34 5.87 15.05 -3.95
C ASP A 34 5.55 14.29 -5.26
N ARG A 35 4.36 13.67 -5.38
CA ARG A 35 3.92 12.92 -6.55
C ARG A 35 2.39 12.90 -6.69
N PRO A 36 1.85 13.39 -7.81
CA PRO A 36 0.40 13.39 -8.06
C PRO A 36 -0.16 11.99 -8.37
N GLU A 37 0.64 11.04 -8.87
CA GLU A 37 0.17 9.74 -9.34
C GLU A 37 0.63 8.52 -8.52
N PRO A 38 -0.23 7.46 -8.48
CA PRO A 38 -0.23 6.49 -7.39
C PRO A 38 0.90 5.47 -7.44
N VAL A 39 1.48 5.16 -8.58
CA VAL A 39 2.25 3.92 -8.67
C VAL A 39 3.74 4.16 -8.86
N LEU A 40 4.52 3.68 -7.90
CA LEU A 40 5.96 3.54 -8.06
C LEU A 40 6.22 2.30 -8.92
N GLY A 41 6.51 2.52 -10.19
CA GLY A 41 6.87 1.43 -11.12
C GLY A 41 8.37 1.16 -11.17
N PRO A 42 8.80 0.00 -11.71
CA PRO A 42 7.96 -1.09 -12.18
C PRO A 42 7.22 -1.80 -11.04
N VAL A 43 6.06 -2.37 -11.37
CA VAL A 43 5.21 -3.12 -10.44
C VAL A 43 5.33 -4.60 -10.75
N VAL A 44 5.63 -5.40 -9.73
CA VAL A 44 5.63 -6.86 -9.85
C VAL A 44 4.33 -7.40 -9.27
N VAL A 45 3.56 -8.16 -10.08
CA VAL A 45 2.36 -8.86 -9.65
C VAL A 45 2.69 -10.35 -9.52
N LEU A 46 2.61 -10.86 -8.30
CA LEU A 46 2.83 -12.26 -7.94
C LEU A 46 1.49 -12.99 -7.78
N GLY A 47 1.48 -14.27 -8.06
CA GLY A 47 0.30 -15.14 -8.04
C GLY A 47 -0.06 -15.62 -9.45
N ASP A 48 -0.67 -16.81 -9.54
CA ASP A 48 -0.99 -17.47 -10.81
C ASP A 48 -2.51 -17.65 -11.00
N SER A 49 -3.31 -16.99 -10.15
CA SER A 49 -4.77 -17.00 -10.22
C SER A 49 -5.32 -16.11 -11.33
N ALA A 50 -6.56 -16.35 -11.72
CA ALA A 50 -7.29 -15.46 -12.60
C ALA A 50 -7.41 -14.04 -12.03
N GLY A 51 -7.49 -13.92 -10.70
CA GLY A 51 -7.47 -12.64 -9.99
C GLY A 51 -6.14 -11.90 -10.14
N ALA A 52 -5.01 -12.61 -10.12
CA ALA A 52 -3.70 -12.02 -10.36
C ALA A 52 -3.58 -11.44 -11.78
N ASP A 53 -4.12 -12.14 -12.77
CA ASP A 53 -4.17 -11.64 -14.15
C ASP A 53 -5.10 -10.43 -14.30
N GLN A 54 -6.21 -10.42 -13.57
CA GLN A 54 -7.14 -9.29 -13.54
C GLN A 54 -6.48 -8.04 -12.94
N VAL A 55 -5.77 -8.18 -11.82
CA VAL A 55 -5.01 -7.09 -11.20
C VAL A 55 -3.89 -6.60 -12.14
N ALA A 56 -3.19 -7.50 -12.81
CA ALA A 56 -2.15 -7.12 -13.77
C ALA A 56 -2.72 -6.30 -14.94
N ARG A 57 -3.84 -6.74 -15.53
CA ARG A 57 -4.54 -5.97 -16.59
C ARG A 57 -5.02 -4.60 -16.12
N LEU A 58 -5.54 -4.52 -14.89
CA LEU A 58 -5.95 -3.25 -14.29
C LEU A 58 -4.77 -2.28 -14.20
N LEU A 59 -3.62 -2.73 -13.70
CA LEU A 59 -2.44 -1.88 -13.59
C LEU A 59 -1.89 -1.45 -14.95
N LEU A 60 -1.92 -2.33 -15.95
CA LEU A 60 -1.58 -1.97 -17.33
C LEU A 60 -2.49 -0.88 -17.88
N SER A 61 -3.80 -0.92 -17.56
CA SER A 61 -4.74 0.13 -17.96
C SER A 61 -4.44 1.50 -17.31
N TRP A 62 -3.68 1.53 -16.22
CA TRP A 62 -3.16 2.76 -15.60
C TRP A 62 -1.84 3.24 -16.21
N GLY A 63 -1.37 2.60 -17.29
CA GLY A 63 -0.09 2.94 -17.93
C GLY A 63 1.15 2.52 -17.14
N THR A 64 1.00 1.56 -16.22
CA THR A 64 2.09 1.10 -15.34
C THR A 64 2.94 0.02 -16.02
N ASP A 65 4.26 0.04 -15.82
CA ASP A 65 5.16 -1.07 -16.22
C ASP A 65 4.93 -2.26 -15.27
N VAL A 66 4.18 -3.26 -15.75
CA VAL A 66 3.80 -4.44 -14.97
C VAL A 66 4.68 -5.62 -15.36
N ARG A 67 5.22 -6.29 -14.35
CA ARG A 67 6.03 -7.51 -14.49
C ARG A 67 5.41 -8.64 -13.67
N ARG A 68 5.65 -9.89 -14.09
CA ARG A 68 5.20 -11.09 -13.36
C ARG A 68 6.33 -11.74 -12.55
N ARG A 69 7.55 -11.26 -12.70
CA ARG A 69 8.76 -11.80 -12.06
C ARG A 69 9.73 -10.67 -11.73
N PHE A 70 10.70 -10.96 -10.86
CA PHE A 70 11.73 -10.00 -10.44
C PHE A 70 12.98 -9.98 -11.33
N GLU A 71 13.11 -10.92 -12.25
CA GLU A 71 14.29 -11.02 -13.10
C GLU A 71 14.55 -9.71 -13.86
N GLU A 72 15.83 -9.36 -13.99
CA GLU A 72 16.32 -8.17 -14.69
C GLU A 72 15.94 -6.80 -14.05
N LEU A 73 15.18 -6.81 -12.96
CA LEU A 73 14.81 -5.58 -12.28
C LEU A 73 15.86 -5.16 -11.25
N ARG A 74 16.55 -4.06 -11.52
CA ARG A 74 17.49 -3.45 -10.56
C ARG A 74 16.76 -2.75 -9.40
N ARG A 75 15.56 -2.25 -9.65
CA ARG A 75 14.69 -1.59 -8.67
C ARG A 75 13.23 -1.87 -8.95
N VAL A 76 12.50 -2.16 -7.90
CA VAL A 76 11.07 -2.44 -7.91
C VAL A 76 10.35 -1.35 -7.12
N GLY A 77 9.41 -0.68 -7.76
CA GLY A 77 8.63 0.38 -7.13
C GLY A 77 7.48 -0.14 -6.30
N SER A 78 6.82 -1.21 -6.77
CA SER A 78 5.71 -1.82 -6.03
C SER A 78 5.65 -3.33 -6.28
N VAL A 79 5.11 -4.06 -5.30
CA VAL A 79 4.83 -5.50 -5.41
C VAL A 79 3.40 -5.74 -4.96
N ILE A 80 2.65 -6.51 -5.75
CA ILE A 80 1.30 -6.95 -5.39
C ILE A 80 1.31 -8.47 -5.39
N ALA A 81 1.11 -9.08 -4.22
CA ALA A 81 0.96 -10.52 -4.09
C ALA A 81 -0.54 -10.85 -4.01
N VAL A 82 -1.05 -11.50 -5.05
CA VAL A 82 -2.45 -11.92 -5.15
C VAL A 82 -2.56 -13.36 -4.66
N LEU A 83 -3.32 -13.52 -3.58
CA LEU A 83 -3.44 -14.74 -2.77
C LEU A 83 -4.92 -15.12 -2.60
N ASP A 84 -5.76 -14.73 -3.56
CA ASP A 84 -7.22 -14.84 -3.52
C ASP A 84 -7.73 -16.28 -3.56
N GLU A 85 -6.97 -17.19 -4.18
CA GLU A 85 -7.32 -18.61 -4.32
C GLU A 85 -6.57 -19.53 -3.32
N VAL A 86 -5.75 -18.95 -2.42
CA VAL A 86 -4.99 -19.74 -1.46
C VAL A 86 -5.94 -20.43 -0.47
N SER A 87 -5.82 -21.75 -0.39
CA SER A 87 -6.65 -22.62 0.44
C SER A 87 -5.85 -23.53 1.39
N ALA A 88 -4.50 -23.54 1.28
CA ALA A 88 -3.62 -24.30 2.16
C ALA A 88 -2.28 -23.58 2.37
N PRO A 89 -1.60 -23.75 3.53
CA PRO A 89 -0.38 -23.03 3.87
C PRO A 89 0.80 -23.26 2.92
N ASP A 90 0.91 -24.43 2.33
CA ASP A 90 1.98 -24.79 1.38
C ASP A 90 1.91 -23.97 0.07
N GLN A 91 0.74 -23.46 -0.28
CA GLN A 91 0.53 -22.62 -1.46
C GLN A 91 1.10 -21.21 -1.30
N LEU A 92 1.38 -20.77 -0.07
CA LEU A 92 1.95 -19.44 0.18
C LEU A 92 3.39 -19.32 -0.29
N GLY A 93 4.19 -20.36 -0.11
CA GLY A 93 5.63 -20.37 -0.42
C GLY A 93 5.93 -19.96 -1.86
N PRO A 94 5.37 -20.61 -2.86
CA PRO A 94 5.61 -20.27 -4.28
C PRO A 94 5.33 -18.82 -4.63
N ILE A 95 4.36 -18.18 -3.99
CA ILE A 95 3.96 -16.81 -4.26
C ILE A 95 4.83 -15.80 -3.48
N LEU A 96 5.12 -16.08 -2.20
CA LEU A 96 5.75 -15.10 -1.30
C LEU A 96 7.29 -15.21 -1.24
N LEU A 97 7.88 -16.39 -1.45
CA LEU A 97 9.34 -16.56 -1.41
C LEU A 97 10.09 -15.70 -2.45
N PRO A 98 9.60 -15.50 -3.69
CA PRO A 98 10.24 -14.59 -4.64
C PRO A 98 10.40 -13.16 -4.11
N LEU A 99 9.44 -12.66 -3.33
CA LEU A 99 9.54 -11.35 -2.70
C LEU A 99 10.66 -11.30 -1.66
N SER A 100 10.84 -12.37 -0.87
CA SER A 100 11.93 -12.45 0.11
C SER A 100 13.31 -12.27 -0.55
N GLY A 101 13.55 -12.93 -1.68
CA GLY A 101 14.77 -12.76 -2.48
C GLY A 101 14.96 -11.35 -3.04
N ALA A 102 13.85 -10.68 -3.34
CA ALA A 102 13.85 -9.37 -3.99
C ALA A 102 13.81 -8.16 -3.01
N MET A 103 13.82 -8.38 -1.70
CA MET A 103 13.72 -7.31 -0.69
C MET A 103 14.76 -6.19 -0.88
N ARG A 104 15.97 -6.54 -1.32
CA ARG A 104 17.07 -5.58 -1.57
C ARG A 104 16.86 -4.75 -2.85
N SER A 105 16.03 -5.22 -3.76
CA SER A 105 15.69 -4.54 -5.01
C SER A 105 14.54 -3.55 -4.84
N LEU A 106 13.87 -3.52 -3.68
CA LEU A 106 12.82 -2.57 -3.41
C LEU A 106 13.37 -1.13 -3.41
N ALA A 107 12.70 -0.25 -4.14
CA ALA A 107 13.05 1.17 -4.18
C ALA A 107 12.69 1.85 -2.84
N PRO A 108 13.39 2.94 -2.46
CA PRO A 108 12.93 3.78 -1.37
C PRO A 108 11.47 4.22 -1.60
N GLY A 109 10.63 4.04 -0.58
CA GLY A 109 9.21 4.33 -0.67
C GLY A 109 8.38 3.27 -1.41
N ALA A 110 8.93 2.10 -1.71
CA ALA A 110 8.22 1.00 -2.36
C ALA A 110 6.94 0.62 -1.61
N ARG A 111 5.96 0.10 -2.34
CA ARG A 111 4.68 -0.38 -1.80
C ARG A 111 4.57 -1.88 -2.01
N VAL A 112 4.38 -2.63 -0.94
CA VAL A 112 4.01 -4.03 -1.01
C VAL A 112 2.56 -4.17 -0.56
N VAL A 113 1.73 -4.79 -1.39
CA VAL A 113 0.32 -5.01 -1.11
C VAL A 113 -0.01 -6.48 -1.32
N THR A 114 -0.62 -7.12 -0.34
CA THR A 114 -1.24 -8.43 -0.53
C THR A 114 -2.73 -8.26 -0.81
N ILE A 115 -3.29 -9.10 -1.67
CA ILE A 115 -4.74 -9.23 -1.86
C ILE A 115 -5.08 -10.66 -1.54
N SER A 116 -5.87 -10.87 -0.50
CA SER A 116 -6.26 -12.21 -0.01
C SER A 116 -7.71 -12.21 0.46
N ARG A 117 -8.16 -13.35 0.95
CA ARG A 117 -9.48 -13.53 1.53
C ARG A 117 -9.38 -13.58 3.07
N PRO A 118 -10.39 -13.13 3.82
CA PRO A 118 -10.41 -13.28 5.28
C PRO A 118 -10.61 -14.75 5.68
N ALA A 119 -10.12 -15.13 6.86
CA ALA A 119 -10.49 -16.40 7.50
C ALA A 119 -11.99 -16.39 7.86
N THR A 120 -12.68 -17.51 7.65
CA THR A 120 -14.13 -17.61 7.87
C THR A 120 -14.53 -18.51 9.05
N GLY A 121 -13.60 -19.33 9.56
CA GLY A 121 -13.87 -20.32 10.61
C GLY A 121 -14.45 -21.65 10.08
N GLU A 122 -14.55 -21.82 8.76
CA GLU A 122 -15.20 -22.98 8.15
C GLU A 122 -14.22 -24.10 7.79
N ASP A 123 -13.00 -23.78 7.42
CA ASP A 123 -11.97 -24.73 6.99
C ASP A 123 -10.63 -24.40 7.68
N PRO A 124 -10.15 -25.24 8.60
CA PRO A 124 -8.93 -24.97 9.36
C PRO A 124 -7.67 -24.79 8.50
N SER A 125 -7.53 -25.53 7.39
CA SER A 125 -6.38 -25.41 6.49
C SER A 125 -6.39 -24.07 5.74
N ARG A 126 -7.55 -23.75 5.17
CA ARG A 126 -7.78 -22.49 4.47
C ARG A 126 -7.61 -21.29 5.40
N ASP A 127 -8.16 -21.37 6.60
CA ASP A 127 -8.09 -20.29 7.58
C ASP A 127 -6.67 -20.11 8.12
N ALA A 128 -5.92 -21.19 8.32
CA ALA A 128 -4.51 -21.10 8.65
C ALA A 128 -3.69 -20.40 7.55
N ALA A 129 -3.95 -20.73 6.28
CA ALA A 129 -3.30 -20.06 5.15
C ALA A 129 -3.66 -18.58 5.07
N ARG A 130 -4.94 -18.24 5.17
CA ARG A 130 -5.44 -16.85 5.13
C ARG A 130 -4.92 -16.04 6.32
N GLY A 131 -4.94 -16.57 7.53
CA GLY A 131 -4.36 -15.93 8.72
C GLY A 131 -2.85 -15.74 8.64
N ALA A 132 -2.13 -16.67 8.00
CA ALA A 132 -0.69 -16.56 7.79
C ALA A 132 -0.33 -15.36 6.90
N VAL A 133 -1.18 -14.97 5.94
CA VAL A 133 -0.97 -13.76 5.13
C VAL A 133 -0.94 -12.51 6.01
N GLU A 134 -1.81 -12.43 7.01
CA GLU A 134 -1.80 -11.30 7.94
C GLU A 134 -0.51 -11.25 8.77
N GLY A 135 -0.07 -12.38 9.29
CA GLY A 135 1.20 -12.50 10.02
C GLY A 135 2.39 -12.10 9.14
N PHE A 136 2.40 -12.58 7.88
CA PHE A 136 3.43 -12.22 6.89
C PHE A 136 3.49 -10.71 6.65
N VAL A 137 2.38 -10.06 6.37
CA VAL A 137 2.34 -8.61 6.09
C VAL A 137 2.81 -7.81 7.30
N ARG A 138 2.39 -8.17 8.52
CA ARG A 138 2.83 -7.49 9.74
C ARG A 138 4.34 -7.65 9.97
N SER A 139 4.87 -8.86 9.78
CA SER A 139 6.30 -9.13 9.88
C SER A 139 7.08 -8.36 8.80
N LEU A 140 6.61 -8.41 7.56
CA LEU A 140 7.21 -7.69 6.45
C LEU A 140 7.23 -6.17 6.70
N ALA A 141 6.17 -5.62 7.28
CA ALA A 141 6.08 -4.19 7.61
C ALA A 141 7.21 -3.73 8.55
N HIS A 142 7.65 -4.58 9.48
CA HIS A 142 8.79 -4.30 10.36
C HIS A 142 10.15 -4.36 9.64
N GLU A 143 10.25 -5.15 8.57
CA GLU A 143 11.46 -5.28 7.76
C GLU A 143 11.60 -4.20 6.70
N MET A 144 10.52 -3.46 6.40
CA MET A 144 10.52 -2.43 5.36
C MET A 144 11.47 -1.28 5.70
N ARG A 145 12.26 -0.86 4.72
CA ARG A 145 13.26 0.18 4.86
C ARG A 145 13.06 1.31 3.85
N GLY A 146 13.71 2.44 4.09
CA GLY A 146 13.68 3.56 3.15
C GLY A 146 12.30 4.21 2.95
N GLY A 147 11.37 4.05 3.92
CA GLY A 147 10.01 4.55 3.81
C GLY A 147 9.08 3.69 2.94
N ALA A 148 9.51 2.48 2.61
CA ALA A 148 8.64 1.48 2.00
C ALA A 148 7.59 0.98 3.01
N THR A 149 6.44 0.51 2.52
CA THR A 149 5.34 0.02 3.35
C THR A 149 4.82 -1.33 2.85
N ALA A 150 4.27 -2.12 3.77
CA ALA A 150 3.60 -3.38 3.45
C ALA A 150 2.20 -3.37 4.08
N ASN A 151 1.16 -3.63 3.27
CA ASN A 151 -0.24 -3.61 3.70
C ASN A 151 -1.02 -4.73 2.98
N GLY A 152 -2.24 -5.00 3.43
CA GLY A 152 -3.10 -6.02 2.85
C GLY A 152 -4.50 -5.52 2.52
N ILE A 153 -5.11 -6.16 1.55
CA ILE A 153 -6.53 -6.05 1.22
C ILE A 153 -7.16 -7.42 1.48
N LEU A 154 -8.17 -7.46 2.33
CA LEU A 154 -8.98 -8.64 2.58
C LEU A 154 -10.31 -8.47 1.83
N ALA A 155 -10.42 -9.11 0.67
CA ALA A 155 -11.66 -9.12 -0.08
C ALA A 155 -12.51 -10.31 0.37
N ALA A 156 -13.74 -10.10 0.83
CA ALA A 156 -14.64 -11.18 1.24
C ALA A 156 -14.82 -12.20 0.10
N ASP A 157 -15.13 -13.45 0.48
CA ASP A 157 -15.43 -14.48 -0.51
C ASP A 157 -16.59 -14.01 -1.41
N GLY A 158 -16.45 -14.21 -2.73
CA GLY A 158 -17.41 -13.72 -3.73
C GLY A 158 -17.18 -12.27 -4.20
N VAL A 159 -16.37 -11.46 -3.52
CA VAL A 159 -16.03 -10.11 -4.01
C VAL A 159 -15.00 -10.22 -5.13
N ALA A 160 -15.30 -9.66 -6.28
CA ALA A 160 -14.39 -9.63 -7.43
C ALA A 160 -13.19 -8.70 -7.15
N LEU A 161 -11.99 -9.06 -7.65
CA LEU A 161 -10.79 -8.25 -7.41
C LEU A 161 -10.76 -6.95 -8.22
N ASP A 162 -11.65 -6.78 -9.18
CA ASP A 162 -11.90 -5.53 -9.90
C ASP A 162 -13.11 -4.74 -9.34
N ALA A 163 -13.67 -5.15 -8.22
CA ALA A 163 -14.71 -4.38 -7.56
C ALA A 163 -14.21 -2.97 -7.20
N PRO A 164 -15.05 -1.92 -7.31
CA PRO A 164 -14.65 -0.53 -7.08
C PRO A 164 -13.95 -0.31 -5.75
N ALA A 165 -14.39 -0.99 -4.69
CA ALA A 165 -13.77 -0.86 -3.36
C ALA A 165 -12.38 -1.49 -3.30
N VAL A 166 -12.14 -2.64 -3.96
CA VAL A 166 -10.81 -3.27 -4.08
C VAL A 166 -9.86 -2.37 -4.86
N ILE A 167 -10.31 -1.85 -6.00
CA ILE A 167 -9.53 -0.91 -6.83
C ILE A 167 -9.20 0.35 -6.03
N GLY A 168 -10.15 0.90 -5.29
CA GLY A 168 -9.94 2.07 -4.42
C GLY A 168 -8.91 1.82 -3.34
N ALA A 169 -8.98 0.67 -2.64
CA ALA A 169 -8.02 0.25 -1.63
C ALA A 169 -6.61 0.07 -2.23
N LEU A 170 -6.54 -0.58 -3.40
CA LEU A 170 -5.27 -0.79 -4.11
C LEU A 170 -4.64 0.55 -4.53
N ARG A 171 -5.41 1.46 -5.12
CA ARG A 171 -4.95 2.83 -5.45
C ARG A 171 -4.45 3.57 -4.21
N PHE A 172 -5.16 3.47 -3.09
CA PHE A 172 -4.75 4.10 -1.84
C PHE A 172 -3.40 3.56 -1.38
N PHE A 173 -3.23 2.24 -1.25
CA PHE A 173 -1.98 1.64 -0.77
C PHE A 173 -0.80 1.87 -1.72
N LEU A 174 -1.01 1.92 -3.02
CA LEU A 174 0.03 2.20 -4.00
C LEU A 174 0.40 3.69 -4.08
N SER A 175 -0.41 4.56 -3.51
CA SER A 175 -0.22 6.01 -3.58
C SER A 175 0.69 6.55 -2.47
N ALA A 176 1.12 7.80 -2.63
CA ALA A 176 1.81 8.56 -1.59
C ALA A 176 0.91 8.92 -0.40
N ARG A 177 -0.41 8.79 -0.52
CA ARG A 177 -1.38 9.01 0.58
C ARG A 177 -1.21 8.01 1.72
N SER A 178 -0.77 6.79 1.41
CA SER A 178 -0.51 5.72 2.37
C SER A 178 0.90 5.75 2.98
N ALA A 179 1.66 6.84 2.79
CA ALA A 179 3.07 6.91 3.23
C ALA A 179 3.29 6.65 4.74
N PHE A 180 2.26 6.83 5.54
CA PHE A 180 2.28 6.59 7.00
C PHE A 180 1.50 5.34 7.41
N VAL A 181 1.02 4.54 6.44
CA VAL A 181 0.24 3.33 6.69
C VAL A 181 1.11 2.12 6.36
N THR A 182 1.38 1.28 7.36
CA THR A 182 2.13 0.03 7.18
C THR A 182 1.65 -1.01 8.18
N GLY A 183 1.65 -2.28 7.78
CA GLY A 183 1.16 -3.40 8.60
C GLY A 183 -0.37 -3.42 8.77
N GLN A 184 -1.11 -2.67 7.94
CA GLN A 184 -2.55 -2.51 8.06
C GLN A 184 -3.30 -3.28 6.96
N PHE A 185 -4.57 -3.58 7.26
CA PHE A 185 -5.47 -4.26 6.35
C PHE A 185 -6.71 -3.41 6.10
N LEU A 186 -7.17 -3.41 4.84
CA LEU A 186 -8.48 -2.90 4.46
C LEU A 186 -9.37 -4.07 4.08
N GLU A 187 -10.49 -4.20 4.77
CA GLU A 187 -11.49 -5.20 4.46
C GLU A 187 -12.47 -4.65 3.43
N VAL A 188 -12.76 -5.44 2.41
CA VAL A 188 -13.75 -5.17 1.37
C VAL A 188 -14.81 -6.26 1.44
N THR A 189 -15.97 -5.90 1.95
CA THR A 189 -17.06 -6.85 2.25
C THR A 189 -18.13 -6.91 1.18
N SER A 190 -18.10 -6.03 0.19
CA SER A 190 -19.08 -6.00 -0.91
C SER A 190 -18.50 -5.41 -2.19
N GLU A 191 -19.15 -5.68 -3.31
CA GLU A 191 -18.85 -5.09 -4.61
C GLU A 191 -19.46 -3.70 -4.80
N ALA A 192 -20.24 -3.23 -3.81
CA ALA A 192 -20.91 -1.95 -3.89
C ALA A 192 -19.90 -0.79 -3.93
N GLY A 193 -20.32 0.28 -4.60
CA GLY A 193 -19.54 1.50 -4.72
C GLY A 193 -19.28 1.89 -6.15
N THR A 194 -18.69 3.06 -6.32
CA THR A 194 -18.29 3.60 -7.62
C THR A 194 -16.88 4.18 -7.50
N LEU A 195 -16.08 3.97 -8.52
CA LEU A 195 -14.80 4.69 -8.63
C LEU A 195 -15.09 6.15 -8.96
N THR A 196 -14.30 7.04 -8.37
CA THR A 196 -14.36 8.45 -8.75
C THR A 196 -13.75 8.63 -10.15
N GLU A 197 -14.32 9.53 -10.95
CA GLU A 197 -13.78 9.88 -12.27
C GLU A 197 -12.37 10.49 -12.13
N ASP A 198 -12.16 11.32 -11.12
CA ASP A 198 -10.86 11.91 -10.80
C ASP A 198 -10.27 11.29 -9.52
N PRO A 199 -9.24 10.43 -9.64
CA PRO A 199 -8.55 9.86 -8.48
C PRO A 199 -7.86 10.91 -7.58
N GLN A 200 -7.62 12.12 -8.09
CA GLN A 200 -7.05 13.21 -7.30
C GLN A 200 -8.09 13.85 -6.38
N GLN A 201 -9.36 13.66 -6.66
CA GLN A 201 -10.50 14.21 -5.92
C GLN A 201 -11.47 13.11 -5.45
N PRO A 202 -11.03 12.15 -4.65
CA PRO A 202 -11.84 10.96 -4.30
C PRO A 202 -13.10 11.31 -3.49
N LEU A 203 -13.16 12.50 -2.91
CA LEU A 203 -14.28 12.99 -2.11
C LEU A 203 -15.12 14.06 -2.83
N ALA A 204 -14.93 14.23 -4.14
CA ALA A 204 -15.70 15.18 -4.93
C ALA A 204 -17.22 14.93 -4.77
N GLY A 205 -17.99 15.98 -4.48
CA GLY A 205 -19.43 15.91 -4.25
C GLY A 205 -19.86 15.25 -2.93
N ARG A 206 -18.92 14.82 -2.08
CA ARG A 206 -19.22 14.24 -0.76
C ARG A 206 -19.33 15.34 0.31
N THR A 207 -20.10 15.07 1.37
CA THR A 207 -20.19 15.90 2.56
C THR A 207 -19.46 15.20 3.71
N ALA A 208 -18.57 15.90 4.39
CA ALA A 208 -17.86 15.40 5.55
C ALA A 208 -18.23 16.22 6.79
N LEU A 209 -18.56 15.54 7.89
CA LEU A 209 -18.73 16.14 9.21
C LEU A 209 -17.56 15.71 10.10
N VAL A 210 -16.84 16.70 10.66
CA VAL A 210 -15.70 16.44 11.52
C VAL A 210 -15.98 16.98 12.91
N THR A 211 -16.17 16.09 13.88
CA THR A 211 -16.32 16.46 15.29
C THR A 211 -14.96 16.71 15.94
N GLY A 212 -14.90 17.59 16.96
CA GLY A 212 -13.65 17.92 17.62
C GLY A 212 -12.64 18.68 16.75
N ALA A 213 -13.12 19.40 15.73
CA ALA A 213 -12.28 20.03 14.72
C ALA A 213 -11.74 21.42 15.11
N ALA A 214 -12.01 21.90 16.31
CA ALA A 214 -11.55 23.23 16.77
C ALA A 214 -10.00 23.32 16.84
N ARG A 215 -9.32 22.23 17.17
CA ARG A 215 -7.85 22.18 17.28
C ARG A 215 -7.30 20.75 17.10
N GLY A 216 -5.96 20.63 17.03
CA GLY A 216 -5.27 19.33 17.01
C GLY A 216 -5.61 18.48 15.78
N ILE A 217 -5.82 17.19 16.00
CA ILE A 217 -6.02 16.19 14.94
C ILE A 217 -7.28 16.48 14.15
N GLY A 218 -8.42 16.76 14.81
CA GLY A 218 -9.69 17.06 14.14
C GLY A 218 -9.57 18.27 13.20
N ALA A 219 -8.89 19.34 13.65
CA ALA A 219 -8.63 20.50 12.81
C ALA A 219 -7.74 20.18 11.59
N ALA A 220 -6.74 19.29 11.75
CA ALA A 220 -5.90 18.85 10.65
C ALA A 220 -6.70 18.01 9.63
N ILE A 221 -7.55 17.10 10.11
CA ILE A 221 -8.45 16.29 9.26
C ILE A 221 -9.39 17.21 8.47
N ALA A 222 -10.06 18.16 9.16
CA ALA A 222 -11.00 19.09 8.52
C ALA A 222 -10.33 19.92 7.42
N ARG A 223 -9.12 20.44 7.66
CA ARG A 223 -8.34 21.16 6.64
C ARG A 223 -7.96 20.28 5.46
N THR A 224 -7.56 19.03 5.71
CA THR A 224 -7.20 18.09 4.65
C THR A 224 -8.41 17.77 3.78
N LEU A 225 -9.57 17.49 4.38
CA LEU A 225 -10.81 17.24 3.65
C LEU A 225 -11.27 18.46 2.85
N ALA A 226 -11.17 19.66 3.43
CA ALA A 226 -11.50 20.90 2.72
C ALA A 226 -10.54 21.22 1.57
N ALA A 227 -9.26 20.83 1.69
CA ALA A 227 -8.27 21.00 0.64
C ALA A 227 -8.45 19.99 -0.50
N GLU A 228 -9.12 18.88 -0.26
CA GLU A 228 -9.56 17.94 -1.30
C GLU A 228 -10.73 18.57 -2.05
N ARG A 229 -10.44 19.17 -3.22
CA ARG A 229 -11.40 19.92 -4.04
C ARG A 229 -12.71 19.13 -4.20
N GLY A 230 -13.83 19.77 -3.88
CA GLY A 230 -15.17 19.22 -4.06
C GLY A 230 -15.80 18.60 -2.81
N ALA A 231 -15.08 18.39 -1.72
CA ALA A 231 -15.68 18.01 -0.44
C ALA A 231 -16.27 19.22 0.28
N ARG A 232 -17.53 19.12 0.72
CA ARG A 232 -18.12 20.09 1.66
C ARG A 232 -17.80 19.62 3.07
N THR A 233 -17.07 20.45 3.85
CA THR A 233 -16.66 20.10 5.22
C THR A 233 -17.40 20.97 6.21
N TRP A 234 -18.04 20.35 7.20
CA TRP A 234 -18.69 21.00 8.34
C TRP A 234 -17.86 20.75 9.61
N ILE A 235 -17.69 21.78 10.42
CA ILE A 235 -16.86 21.76 11.63
C ILE A 235 -17.76 21.98 12.85
#